data_34d2194a9c66df060b2a4ed02feed768
#
_entry.id   34d2194a9c66df060b2a4ed02feed768
#
_cell.length_a   1.000
_cell.length_b   1.000
_cell.length_c   1.000
_cell.angle_alpha   90.00
_cell.angle_beta   90.00
_cell.angle_gamma   90.00
#
_symmetry.space_group_name_H-M   'P 1'
#
loop_
_entity.id
_entity.type
_entity.pdbx_description
1 polymer ?
#
loop_
_entity_poly.entity_id
_entity_poly.type
_entity_poly.pdbx_seq_one_letter_code
_entity_poly.pdbx_strand_id
1 'polypeptide(L)'
;MFGVEAGGRGNKLGENAASLCFGRPGVLHGSYSFILQDDFGQISSTHSISAGLDYPGVGPEHSFLKKTGRAKYVCVSDKEALKAFFELAELEGIIPALEPAHALA
;
A
#
# COMPACT_ATOMS: atom_id res chain seq x y z
N MET A 1 -2.57 7.87 14.24
CA MET A 1 -1.56 7.30 13.34
C MET A 1 -2.19 7.05 11.97
N PHE A 2 -1.49 7.41 10.91
CA PHE A 2 -1.89 7.13 9.54
C PHE A 2 -0.86 6.19 8.91
N GLY A 3 -1.36 5.16 8.24
CA GLY A 3 -0.57 4.31 7.37
C GLY A 3 -0.90 4.64 5.92
N VAL A 4 0.11 4.68 5.06
CA VAL A 4 -0.05 4.99 3.64
C VAL A 4 0.30 3.76 2.82
N GLU A 5 -0.59 3.40 1.91
CA GLU A 5 -0.42 2.26 1.03
C GLU A 5 -0.31 2.68 -0.44
N ALA A 6 0.25 1.79 -1.24
CA ALA A 6 0.42 2.00 -2.67
C ALA A 6 -0.90 1.82 -3.42
N GLY A 7 -1.54 2.92 -3.76
CA GLY A 7 -2.77 2.95 -4.56
C GLY A 7 -2.55 2.68 -6.06
N GLY A 8 -1.30 2.61 -6.50
CA GLY A 8 -0.95 2.25 -7.87
C GLY A 8 -1.62 3.11 -8.92
N ARG A 9 -2.29 2.43 -9.87
CA ARG A 9 -2.99 3.07 -10.99
C ARG A 9 -4.50 3.18 -10.80
N GLY A 10 -5.05 2.54 -9.77
CA GLY A 10 -6.51 2.55 -9.54
C GLY A 10 -6.95 1.60 -8.44
N ASN A 11 -8.27 1.50 -8.27
CA ASN A 11 -8.90 0.79 -7.15
C ASN A 11 -9.27 -0.66 -7.47
N LYS A 12 -9.09 -1.10 -8.71
CA LYS A 12 -9.41 -2.47 -9.12
C LYS A 12 -8.28 -3.44 -8.75
N LEU A 13 -8.63 -4.72 -8.62
CA LEU A 13 -7.66 -5.78 -8.45
C LEU A 13 -6.64 -5.77 -9.59
N GLY A 14 -5.35 -5.89 -9.24
CA GLY A 14 -4.25 -5.82 -10.18
C GLY A 14 -3.72 -4.41 -10.48
N GLU A 15 -4.41 -3.35 -10.03
CA GLU A 15 -4.01 -1.96 -10.26
C GLU A 15 -3.28 -1.33 -9.08
N ASN A 16 -3.31 -1.94 -7.91
CA ASN A 16 -2.72 -1.41 -6.68
C ASN A 16 -2.10 -2.51 -5.81
N ALA A 17 -1.44 -2.10 -4.75
CA ALA A 17 -0.91 -2.97 -3.70
C ALA A 17 -1.41 -2.55 -2.30
N ALA A 18 -2.62 -1.98 -2.24
CA ALA A 18 -3.22 -1.44 -1.04
C ALA A 18 -4.09 -2.47 -0.31
N SER A 19 -3.45 -3.42 0.37
CA SER A 19 -4.10 -4.55 1.03
C SER A 19 -5.05 -4.13 2.15
N LEU A 20 -4.74 -3.10 2.91
CA LEU A 20 -5.60 -2.60 3.99
C LEU A 20 -6.76 -1.76 3.46
N CYS A 21 -6.61 -1.09 2.33
CA CYS A 21 -7.70 -0.31 1.72
C CYS A 21 -8.70 -1.20 0.98
N PHE A 22 -8.24 -2.20 0.23
CA PHE A 22 -9.07 -2.98 -0.69
C PHE A 22 -9.04 -4.49 -0.47
N GLY A 23 -8.18 -4.98 0.42
CA GLY A 23 -8.07 -6.41 0.70
C GLY A 23 -9.11 -6.93 1.67
N ARG A 24 -9.14 -8.25 1.80
CA ARG A 24 -9.97 -9.00 2.76
C ARG A 24 -9.10 -9.88 3.65
N PRO A 25 -9.57 -10.23 4.87
CA PRO A 25 -8.82 -11.13 5.74
C PRO A 25 -8.56 -12.49 5.09
N GLY A 26 -7.35 -13.00 5.24
CA GLY A 26 -6.94 -14.30 4.72
C GLY A 26 -5.56 -14.71 5.20
N VAL A 27 -5.06 -15.84 4.72
CA VAL A 27 -3.75 -16.38 5.08
C VAL A 27 -2.83 -16.36 3.86
N LEU A 28 -1.66 -15.74 4.03
CA LEU A 28 -0.61 -15.71 3.02
C LEU A 28 0.74 -15.97 3.70
N HIS A 29 1.51 -16.93 3.14
CA HIS A 29 2.81 -17.33 3.69
C HIS A 29 2.75 -17.67 5.20
N GLY A 30 1.68 -18.34 5.63
CA GLY A 30 1.46 -18.74 7.01
C GLY A 30 1.00 -17.62 7.95
N SER A 31 0.70 -16.42 7.44
CA SER A 31 0.30 -15.26 8.22
C SER A 31 -1.15 -14.87 7.93
N TYR A 32 -1.94 -14.65 8.98
CA TYR A 32 -3.30 -14.13 8.86
C TYR A 32 -3.28 -12.60 8.81
N SER A 33 -3.71 -12.04 7.69
CA SER A 33 -3.69 -10.58 7.47
C SER A 33 -4.72 -10.16 6.43
N PHE A 34 -4.78 -8.87 6.12
CA PHE A 34 -5.52 -8.38 4.94
C PHE A 34 -4.74 -8.69 3.66
N ILE A 35 -5.40 -9.27 2.67
CA ILE A 35 -4.81 -9.74 1.42
C ILE A 35 -5.66 -9.25 0.25
N LEU A 36 -5.00 -8.84 -0.83
CA LEU A 36 -5.65 -8.59 -2.11
C LEU A 36 -5.98 -9.94 -2.76
N GLN A 37 -7.26 -10.26 -2.83
CA GLN A 37 -7.74 -11.54 -3.34
C GLN A 37 -9.03 -11.36 -4.15
N ASP A 38 -9.26 -12.29 -5.09
CA ASP A 38 -10.48 -12.32 -5.88
C ASP A 38 -11.67 -12.93 -5.09
N ASP A 39 -12.83 -13.04 -5.73
CA ASP A 39 -14.05 -13.60 -5.12
C ASP A 39 -13.92 -15.09 -4.78
N PHE A 40 -12.93 -15.79 -5.33
CA PHE A 40 -12.64 -17.21 -5.06
C PHE A 40 -11.52 -17.39 -4.02
N GLY A 41 -11.06 -16.31 -3.39
CA GLY A 41 -9.99 -16.36 -2.39
C GLY A 41 -8.58 -16.54 -2.98
N GLN A 42 -8.42 -16.42 -4.29
CA GLN A 42 -7.11 -16.47 -4.94
C GLN A 42 -6.41 -15.12 -4.84
N ILE A 43 -5.09 -15.14 -4.59
CA ILE A 43 -4.28 -13.95 -4.47
C ILE A 43 -4.23 -13.21 -5.80
N SER A 44 -4.56 -11.93 -5.76
CA SER A 44 -4.51 -11.06 -6.94
C SER A 44 -3.09 -10.64 -7.26
N SER A 45 -2.82 -10.38 -8.54
CA SER A 45 -1.64 -9.60 -8.94
C SER A 45 -1.72 -8.19 -8.36
N THR A 46 -0.57 -7.56 -8.19
CA THR A 46 -0.44 -6.21 -7.63
C THR A 46 0.29 -5.28 -8.58
N HIS A 47 0.15 -3.99 -8.37
CA HIS A 47 0.94 -2.98 -9.06
C HIS A 47 1.31 -1.85 -8.10
N SER A 48 2.58 -1.51 -8.08
CA SER A 48 3.12 -0.28 -7.48
C SER A 48 4.35 0.15 -8.26
N ILE A 49 4.56 1.46 -8.37
CA ILE A 49 5.82 2.00 -8.88
C ILE A 49 6.98 1.72 -7.92
N SER A 50 6.69 1.49 -6.65
CA SER A 50 7.65 1.12 -5.62
C SER A 50 7.72 -0.40 -5.50
N ALA A 51 8.89 -0.99 -5.79
CA ALA A 51 9.08 -2.43 -5.69
C ALA A 51 8.90 -2.95 -4.26
N GLY A 52 9.27 -2.18 -3.26
CA GLY A 52 9.12 -2.55 -1.85
C GLY A 52 7.68 -2.57 -1.37
N LEU A 53 6.77 -1.87 -2.04
CA LEU A 53 5.35 -1.84 -1.73
C LEU A 53 4.50 -2.75 -2.63
N ASP A 54 5.10 -3.38 -3.62
CA ASP A 54 4.40 -4.24 -4.59
C ASP A 54 4.20 -5.66 -4.05
N TYR A 55 3.28 -5.79 -3.09
CA TYR A 55 3.00 -7.05 -2.40
C TYR A 55 1.50 -7.15 -2.04
N PRO A 56 0.87 -8.34 -2.18
CA PRO A 56 -0.57 -8.49 -1.99
C PRO A 56 -1.04 -8.64 -0.55
N GLY A 57 -0.17 -8.51 0.43
CA GLY A 57 -0.48 -8.63 1.85
C GLY A 57 0.27 -7.59 2.67
N VAL A 58 -0.08 -7.47 3.96
CA VAL A 58 0.48 -6.41 4.81
C VAL A 58 1.01 -6.92 6.15
N GLY A 59 0.68 -8.14 6.51
CA GLY A 59 1.04 -8.71 7.80
C GLY A 59 0.00 -8.50 8.91
N PRO A 60 0.13 -9.25 10.01
CA PRO A 60 -0.90 -9.29 11.05
C PRO A 60 -0.94 -8.04 11.93
N GLU A 61 0.17 -7.37 12.16
CA GLU A 61 0.24 -6.21 13.06
C GLU A 61 -0.56 -5.03 12.52
N HIS A 62 -0.31 -4.60 11.30
CA HIS A 62 -1.09 -3.53 10.65
C HIS A 62 -2.54 -3.93 10.43
N SER A 63 -2.81 -5.18 10.14
CA SER A 63 -4.17 -5.71 10.02
C SER A 63 -4.93 -5.58 11.33
N PHE A 64 -4.28 -5.87 12.46
CA PHE A 64 -4.84 -5.70 13.80
C PHE A 64 -5.10 -4.23 14.13
N LEU A 65 -4.16 -3.33 13.84
CA LEU A 65 -4.30 -1.90 14.07
C LEU A 65 -5.47 -1.30 13.26
N LYS A 66 -5.67 -1.76 12.03
CA LYS A 66 -6.83 -1.38 11.23
C LYS A 66 -8.13 -1.90 11.85
N LYS A 67 -8.18 -3.18 12.18
CA LYS A 67 -9.38 -3.85 12.71
C LYS A 67 -9.85 -3.22 14.03
N THR A 68 -8.93 -2.81 14.87
CA THR A 68 -9.21 -2.15 16.16
C THR A 68 -9.45 -0.66 16.05
N GLY A 69 -9.28 -0.06 14.87
CA GLY A 69 -9.46 1.38 14.65
C GLY A 69 -8.35 2.26 15.23
N ARG A 70 -7.22 1.69 15.65
CA ARG A 70 -6.10 2.45 16.23
C ARG A 70 -5.27 3.20 15.19
N ALA A 71 -5.30 2.76 13.96
CA ALA A 71 -4.64 3.42 12.83
C ALA A 71 -5.62 3.57 11.67
N LYS A 72 -5.51 4.67 10.95
CA LYS A 72 -6.21 4.91 9.67
C LYS A 72 -5.27 4.62 8.52
N TYR A 73 -5.80 4.02 7.46
CA TYR A 73 -5.02 3.67 6.27
C TYR A 73 -5.61 4.37 5.06
N VAL A 74 -4.74 4.98 4.28
CA VAL A 74 -5.07 5.71 3.06
C VAL A 74 -4.20 5.22 1.90
N CYS A 75 -4.67 5.42 0.68
CA CYS A 75 -3.97 5.03 -0.53
C CYS A 75 -3.43 6.26 -1.24
N VAL A 76 -2.23 6.15 -1.74
CA VAL A 76 -1.57 7.16 -2.57
C VAL A 76 -1.24 6.54 -3.92
N SER A 77 -1.65 7.21 -4.99
CA SER A 77 -1.38 6.76 -6.35
C SER A 77 0.09 6.92 -6.74
N ASP A 78 0.53 6.17 -7.75
CA ASP A 78 1.88 6.30 -8.31
C ASP A 78 2.20 7.76 -8.69
N LYS A 79 1.22 8.45 -9.26
CA LYS A 79 1.37 9.85 -9.68
C LYS A 79 1.58 10.80 -8.50
N GLU A 80 0.82 10.61 -7.43
CA GLU A 80 0.97 11.42 -6.20
C GLU A 80 2.31 11.14 -5.52
N ALA A 81 2.73 9.89 -5.44
CA ALA A 81 4.01 9.50 -4.89
C ALA A 81 5.18 10.11 -5.68
N LEU A 82 5.13 10.07 -7.01
CA LEU A 82 6.15 10.70 -7.86
C LEU A 82 6.17 12.23 -7.68
N LYS A 83 5.02 12.87 -7.56
CA LYS A 83 4.96 14.30 -7.28
C LYS A 83 5.68 14.64 -5.97
N ALA A 84 5.39 13.93 -4.90
CA ALA A 84 6.05 14.12 -3.62
C ALA A 84 7.56 13.86 -3.68
N PHE A 85 7.97 12.83 -4.44
CA PHE A 85 9.37 12.53 -4.70
C PHE A 85 10.12 13.74 -5.30
N PHE A 86 9.58 14.31 -6.36
CA PHE A 86 10.20 15.47 -7.02
C PHE A 86 10.14 16.73 -6.16
N GLU A 87 9.04 16.98 -5.46
CA GLU A 87 8.92 18.13 -4.56
C GLU A 87 9.98 18.08 -3.44
N LEU A 88 10.22 16.93 -2.84
CA LEU A 88 11.26 16.79 -1.82
C LEU A 88 12.66 17.05 -2.41
N ALA A 89 12.94 16.54 -3.60
CA ALA A 89 14.21 16.76 -4.27
C ALA A 89 14.44 18.24 -4.61
N GLU A 90 13.41 18.94 -5.08
CA GLU A 90 13.51 20.36 -5.44
C GLU A 90 13.62 21.27 -4.21
N LEU A 91 12.83 21.02 -3.17
CA LEU A 91 12.73 21.91 -2.00
C LEU A 91 13.83 21.66 -0.97
N GLU A 92 14.24 20.41 -0.78
CA GLU A 92 15.17 20.03 0.28
C GLU A 92 16.49 19.42 -0.24
N GLY A 93 16.60 19.21 -1.54
CA GLY A 93 17.80 18.58 -2.13
C GLY A 93 17.98 17.11 -1.75
N ILE A 94 16.91 16.44 -1.30
CA ILE A 94 16.92 15.04 -0.89
C ILE A 94 16.24 14.20 -1.96
N ILE A 95 16.89 13.12 -2.41
CA ILE A 95 16.30 12.13 -3.30
C ILE A 95 15.85 10.95 -2.45
N PRO A 96 14.53 10.82 -2.12
CA PRO A 96 14.02 9.74 -1.30
C PRO A 96 13.91 8.44 -2.11
N ALA A 97 13.73 7.31 -1.42
CA ALA A 97 13.20 6.11 -2.07
C ALA A 97 11.70 6.31 -2.39
N LEU A 98 11.16 5.48 -3.27
CA LEU A 98 9.73 5.56 -3.64
C LEU A 98 8.81 5.16 -2.49
N GLU A 99 9.25 4.28 -1.61
CA GLU A 99 8.50 3.86 -0.43
C GLU A 99 8.15 5.06 0.48
N PRO A 100 9.13 5.83 1.02
CA PRO A 100 8.79 7.01 1.82
C PRO A 100 8.13 8.13 1.01
N ALA A 101 8.31 8.19 -0.31
CA ALA A 101 7.61 9.17 -1.14
C ALA A 101 6.08 9.01 -1.07
N HIS A 102 5.57 7.79 -0.91
CA HIS A 102 4.15 7.54 -0.67
C HIS A 102 3.66 8.18 0.64
N ALA A 103 4.46 8.11 1.69
CA ALA A 103 4.11 8.70 2.98
C ALA A 103 4.18 10.23 2.98
N LEU A 104 4.95 10.82 2.08
CA LEU A 104 5.10 12.27 1.94
C LEU A 104 3.98 12.90 1.09
N ALA A 105 3.34 12.11 0.27
CA ALA A 105 2.25 12.57 -0.58
C ALA A 105 0.97 12.86 0.22
#